data_768141f76c06d7e073d868f50d05327b
#
_entry.id   768141f76c06d7e073d868f50d05327b
#
_cell.length_a   1.000
_cell.length_b   1.000
_cell.length_c   1.000
_cell.angle_alpha   90.00
_cell.angle_beta   90.00
_cell.angle_gamma   90.00
#
_symmetry.space_group_name_H-M   'P 1'
#
loop_
_entity.id
_entity.type
_entity.pdbx_description
1 polymer ?
#
loop_
_entity_poly.entity_id
_entity_poly.type
_entity_poly.pdbx_seq_one_letter_code
_entity_poly.pdbx_strand_id
1 'polypeptide(L)'
;MKGVLLIITFVLLASVGRAGEVLKWVDDQGVVHYTDNGASVPEKYRGQIERRDLPEGKETSLGTSGEAKAATGEPQDRHGRGQDYWARRTKEAKDQLDRAYKEHERVRLEYNDLVAQYNKARSRAQKRQYQNRIDSLQDELNRRRAEVDKARELLEKILPEEAKRAGAPAEWVK
;
A
#
# COMPACT_ATOMS: atom_id res chain seq x y z
N MET A 1 39.01 -46.47 45.42
CA MET A 1 38.73 -45.99 44.04
C MET A 1 38.03 -44.66 44.19
N LYS A 2 38.68 -43.56 43.76
CA LYS A 2 38.34 -42.19 44.09
C LYS A 2 37.46 -41.63 42.98
N GLY A 3 36.20 -41.37 43.29
CA GLY A 3 35.23 -40.69 42.37
C GLY A 3 35.48 -39.18 42.42
N VAL A 4 35.84 -38.63 41.26
CA VAL A 4 36.00 -37.17 41.10
C VAL A 4 34.62 -36.61 40.72
N LEU A 5 34.05 -35.80 41.60
CA LEU A 5 32.82 -35.06 41.41
C LEU A 5 33.12 -33.80 40.62
N LEU A 6 32.73 -33.74 39.35
CA LEU A 6 32.95 -32.61 38.46
C LEU A 6 31.73 -31.69 38.53
N ILE A 7 31.86 -30.63 39.34
CA ILE A 7 30.80 -29.60 39.46
C ILE A 7 30.92 -28.67 38.27
N ILE A 8 30.01 -28.80 37.29
CA ILE A 8 29.86 -27.85 36.18
C ILE A 8 29.06 -26.67 36.70
N THR A 9 29.75 -25.59 36.96
CA THR A 9 29.15 -24.29 37.30
C THR A 9 28.62 -23.66 36.01
N PHE A 10 27.32 -23.76 35.80
CA PHE A 10 26.63 -23.07 34.67
C PHE A 10 26.49 -21.61 35.02
N VAL A 11 27.39 -20.77 34.49
CA VAL A 11 27.26 -19.31 34.59
C VAL A 11 26.15 -18.85 33.64
N LEU A 12 24.95 -18.55 34.15
CA LEU A 12 23.92 -17.84 33.44
C LEU A 12 24.43 -16.41 33.19
N LEU A 13 24.86 -16.14 31.97
CA LEU A 13 24.95 -14.76 31.49
C LEU A 13 23.52 -14.23 31.31
N ALA A 14 23.03 -13.51 32.29
CA ALA A 14 21.86 -12.69 32.16
C ALA A 14 22.16 -11.59 31.12
N SER A 15 21.70 -11.78 29.90
CA SER A 15 21.64 -10.70 28.89
C SER A 15 20.69 -9.65 29.40
N VAL A 16 21.22 -8.56 29.96
CA VAL A 16 20.44 -7.37 30.27
C VAL A 16 19.94 -6.82 28.92
N GLY A 17 18.70 -7.15 28.57
CA GLY A 17 18.00 -6.52 27.44
C GLY A 17 17.93 -5.02 27.69
N ARG A 18 18.68 -4.24 26.92
CA ARG A 18 18.52 -2.79 26.91
C ARG A 18 17.12 -2.49 26.37
N ALA A 19 16.33 -1.79 27.15
CA ALA A 19 15.09 -1.17 26.67
C ALA A 19 15.43 -0.34 25.43
N GLY A 20 14.76 -0.61 24.32
CA GLY A 20 15.01 0.06 23.04
C GLY A 20 14.60 1.52 23.14
N GLU A 21 15.56 2.43 22.96
CA GLU A 21 15.28 3.87 22.79
C GLU A 21 14.74 4.08 21.38
N VAL A 22 13.56 4.71 21.24
CA VAL A 22 13.02 5.09 19.94
C VAL A 22 13.31 6.55 19.65
N LEU A 23 14.00 6.78 18.54
CA LEU A 23 14.38 8.10 18.05
C LEU A 23 13.35 8.57 17.02
N LYS A 24 12.82 9.79 17.23
CA LYS A 24 11.89 10.44 16.32
C LYS A 24 12.53 11.71 15.76
N TRP A 25 12.42 11.93 14.46
CA TRP A 25 12.78 13.20 13.80
C TRP A 25 11.78 13.55 12.70
N VAL A 26 11.80 14.81 12.26
CA VAL A 26 10.97 15.32 11.17
C VAL A 26 11.87 15.77 10.04
N ASP A 27 11.58 15.37 8.80
CA ASP A 27 12.34 15.81 7.63
C ASP A 27 11.88 17.18 7.09
N ASP A 28 12.57 17.69 6.06
CA ASP A 28 12.28 19.00 5.44
C ASP A 28 10.90 19.06 4.75
N GLN A 29 10.25 17.89 4.55
CA GLN A 29 8.92 17.77 3.98
C GLN A 29 7.83 17.65 5.06
N GLY A 30 8.22 17.71 6.35
CA GLY A 30 7.30 17.58 7.47
C GLY A 30 6.91 16.12 7.80
N VAL A 31 7.62 15.13 7.23
CA VAL A 31 7.35 13.72 7.50
C VAL A 31 8.06 13.29 8.78
N VAL A 32 7.32 12.61 9.66
CA VAL A 32 7.84 12.09 10.93
C VAL A 32 8.40 10.69 10.72
N HIS A 33 9.67 10.52 11.10
CA HIS A 33 10.38 9.26 11.04
C HIS A 33 10.66 8.70 12.43
N TYR A 34 10.68 7.37 12.56
CA TYR A 34 11.01 6.65 13.79
C TYR A 34 12.09 5.59 13.51
N THR A 35 13.08 5.49 14.37
CA THR A 35 14.10 4.43 14.32
C THR A 35 14.61 4.10 15.72
N ASP A 36 15.07 2.87 15.92
CA ASP A 36 15.81 2.42 17.10
C ASP A 36 17.35 2.53 16.90
N ASN A 37 17.77 2.88 15.67
CA ASN A 37 19.18 2.98 15.31
C ASN A 37 19.57 4.42 14.95
N GLY A 38 20.28 5.10 15.83
CA GLY A 38 20.77 6.48 15.62
C GLY A 38 21.67 6.65 14.39
N ALA A 39 22.32 5.57 13.91
CA ALA A 39 23.14 5.63 12.70
C ALA A 39 22.32 5.77 11.43
N SER A 40 21.03 5.39 11.47
CA SER A 40 20.10 5.52 10.35
C SER A 40 19.54 6.93 10.19
N VAL A 41 19.77 7.83 11.17
CA VAL A 41 19.32 9.21 11.09
C VAL A 41 20.34 10.03 10.29
N PRO A 42 19.91 10.70 9.18
CA PRO A 42 20.79 11.58 8.42
C PRO A 42 21.39 12.68 9.29
N GLU A 43 22.67 13.03 9.06
CA GLU A 43 23.42 13.95 9.91
C GLU A 43 22.72 15.28 10.15
N LYS A 44 22.05 15.82 9.13
CA LYS A 44 21.33 17.09 9.20
C LYS A 44 20.16 17.10 10.20
N TYR A 45 19.61 15.95 10.56
CA TYR A 45 18.50 15.84 11.52
C TYR A 45 18.90 15.36 12.90
N ARG A 46 20.18 14.97 13.11
CA ARG A 46 20.66 14.48 14.41
C ARG A 46 20.51 15.47 15.55
N GLY A 47 20.49 16.77 15.24
CA GLY A 47 20.27 17.83 16.23
C GLY A 47 18.80 18.03 16.64
N GLN A 48 17.84 17.42 15.93
CA GLN A 48 16.39 17.58 16.14
C GLN A 48 15.72 16.28 16.60
N ILE A 49 16.53 15.29 17.07
CA ILE A 49 16.02 14.02 17.52
C ILE A 49 15.31 14.15 18.86
N GLU A 50 14.04 13.80 18.91
CA GLU A 50 13.29 13.59 20.15
C GLU A 50 13.48 12.14 20.60
N ARG A 51 14.11 11.93 21.76
CA ARG A 51 14.31 10.62 22.37
C ARG A 51 13.15 10.29 23.27
N ARG A 52 12.55 9.13 23.07
CA ARG A 52 11.52 8.59 23.96
C ARG A 52 12.01 7.28 24.55
N ASP A 53 12.21 7.27 25.84
CA ASP A 53 12.42 6.02 26.59
C ASP A 53 11.09 5.26 26.63
N LEU A 54 11.10 4.04 26.16
CA LEU A 54 9.99 3.12 26.36
C LEU A 54 10.00 2.75 27.86
N PRO A 55 8.88 2.93 28.60
CA PRO A 55 8.81 2.51 29.98
C PRO A 55 9.03 0.99 30.08
N GLU A 56 9.98 0.57 30.91
CA GLU A 56 10.24 -0.83 31.19
C GLU A 56 8.98 -1.54 31.70
N GLY A 57 8.63 -2.60 30.99
CA GLY A 57 7.92 -3.74 31.55
C GLY A 57 6.54 -3.46 32.11
N LYS A 58 5.54 -3.39 31.24
CA LYS A 58 4.27 -4.07 31.50
C LYS A 58 3.92 -4.89 30.27
N GLU A 59 4.04 -6.20 30.42
CA GLU A 59 3.32 -7.13 29.59
C GLU A 59 1.85 -6.70 29.58
N THR A 60 1.44 -6.01 28.53
CA THR A 60 0.04 -5.68 28.36
C THR A 60 -0.64 -6.94 27.85
N SER A 61 -1.07 -7.77 28.80
CA SER A 61 -2.17 -8.68 28.58
C SER A 61 -3.24 -7.92 27.80
N LEU A 62 -3.75 -8.54 26.75
CA LEU A 62 -5.02 -8.19 26.10
C LEU A 62 -6.12 -8.12 27.17
N GLY A 63 -6.29 -6.97 27.74
CA GLY A 63 -7.28 -6.61 28.75
C GLY A 63 -8.02 -5.39 28.28
N THR A 64 -9.22 -5.63 27.80
CA THR A 64 -10.37 -4.76 27.72
C THR A 64 -10.34 -3.58 28.71
N SER A 65 -10.74 -2.40 28.20
CA SER A 65 -11.21 -1.24 29.00
C SER A 65 -10.11 -0.35 29.59
N GLY A 66 -9.59 0.54 28.73
CA GLY A 66 -9.16 1.86 29.15
C GLY A 66 -10.18 2.85 28.62
N GLU A 67 -10.89 3.52 29.51
CA GLU A 67 -11.79 4.62 29.16
C GLU A 67 -11.04 5.60 28.27
N ALA A 68 -11.39 5.58 26.99
CA ALA A 68 -10.98 6.60 26.04
C ALA A 68 -11.60 7.90 26.54
N LYS A 69 -10.75 8.79 27.05
CA LYS A 69 -11.04 10.21 27.14
C LYS A 69 -11.66 10.58 25.79
N ALA A 70 -12.94 10.91 25.80
CA ALA A 70 -13.70 11.28 24.60
C ALA A 70 -12.95 12.40 23.89
N ALA A 71 -12.14 12.00 22.91
CA ALA A 71 -11.65 12.91 21.90
C ALA A 71 -12.87 13.22 21.05
N THR A 72 -13.36 14.44 21.11
CA THR A 72 -14.32 15.06 20.18
C THR A 72 -13.66 15.22 18.82
N GLY A 73 -13.14 14.13 18.27
CA GLY A 73 -12.49 14.06 16.94
C GLY A 73 -13.30 13.12 16.06
N GLU A 74 -13.39 13.46 14.79
CA GLU A 74 -13.98 12.59 13.78
C GLU A 74 -13.35 11.19 13.83
N PRO A 75 -14.11 10.11 13.59
CA PRO A 75 -13.58 8.76 13.58
C PRO A 75 -12.36 8.64 12.65
N GLN A 76 -11.30 8.01 13.14
CA GLN A 76 -10.04 7.81 12.41
C GLN A 76 -9.66 6.33 12.40
N ASP A 77 -8.97 5.91 11.35
CA ASP A 77 -8.38 4.58 11.29
C ASP A 77 -7.14 4.48 12.21
N ARG A 78 -6.50 3.30 12.27
CA ARG A 78 -5.30 3.06 13.11
C ARG A 78 -4.10 3.95 12.78
N HIS A 79 -4.11 4.62 11.63
CA HIS A 79 -3.07 5.53 11.16
C HIS A 79 -3.48 7.00 11.24
N GLY A 80 -4.60 7.30 11.90
CA GLY A 80 -5.10 8.67 12.06
C GLY A 80 -5.76 9.25 10.80
N ARG A 81 -6.14 8.41 9.82
CA ARG A 81 -6.80 8.86 8.58
C ARG A 81 -8.30 8.80 8.75
N GLY A 82 -8.98 9.89 8.42
CA GLY A 82 -10.43 10.03 8.51
C GLY A 82 -11.17 9.56 7.25
N GLN A 83 -12.49 9.73 7.28
CA GLN A 83 -13.38 9.39 6.17
C GLN A 83 -12.98 10.08 4.86
N ASP A 84 -12.57 11.36 4.90
CA ASP A 84 -12.19 12.13 3.72
C ASP A 84 -10.99 11.54 2.96
N TYR A 85 -10.03 10.95 3.67
CA TYR A 85 -8.90 10.26 3.05
C TYR A 85 -9.39 9.07 2.22
N TRP A 86 -10.24 8.23 2.79
CA TRP A 86 -10.73 7.03 2.14
C TRP A 86 -11.72 7.36 1.01
N ALA A 87 -12.57 8.37 1.21
CA ALA A 87 -13.50 8.85 0.17
C ALA A 87 -12.74 9.39 -1.06
N ARG A 88 -11.68 10.19 -0.86
CA ARG A 88 -10.83 10.63 -1.99
C ARG A 88 -10.19 9.46 -2.70
N ARG A 89 -9.61 8.52 -1.98
CA ARG A 89 -8.94 7.35 -2.54
C ARG A 89 -9.89 6.47 -3.34
N THR A 90 -11.12 6.28 -2.82
CA THR A 90 -12.18 5.56 -3.52
C THR A 90 -12.59 6.31 -4.79
N LYS A 91 -12.75 7.62 -4.71
CA LYS A 91 -13.06 8.45 -5.89
C LYS A 91 -11.96 8.34 -6.95
N GLU A 92 -10.70 8.47 -6.57
CA GLU A 92 -9.55 8.33 -7.48
C GLU A 92 -9.53 6.96 -8.16
N ALA A 93 -9.80 5.87 -7.43
CA ALA A 93 -9.88 4.53 -7.99
C ALA A 93 -11.07 4.37 -8.95
N LYS A 94 -12.24 4.96 -8.65
CA LYS A 94 -13.40 5.01 -9.55
C LYS A 94 -13.08 5.79 -10.83
N ASP A 95 -12.46 6.96 -10.69
CA ASP A 95 -12.07 7.81 -11.82
C ASP A 95 -11.00 7.10 -12.70
N GLN A 96 -10.11 6.34 -12.09
CA GLN A 96 -9.12 5.53 -12.82
C GLN A 96 -9.80 4.41 -13.61
N LEU A 97 -10.76 3.70 -13.02
CA LEU A 97 -11.53 2.66 -13.68
C LEU A 97 -12.34 3.22 -14.85
N ASP A 98 -13.00 4.36 -14.66
CA ASP A 98 -13.76 5.03 -15.71
C ASP A 98 -12.88 5.44 -16.90
N ARG A 99 -11.69 6.02 -16.63
CA ARG A 99 -10.72 6.34 -17.68
C ARG A 99 -10.25 5.09 -18.42
N ALA A 100 -9.93 4.01 -17.70
CA ALA A 100 -9.50 2.77 -18.32
C ALA A 100 -10.59 2.17 -19.22
N TYR A 101 -11.85 2.21 -18.81
CA TYR A 101 -12.97 1.78 -19.64
C TYR A 101 -13.13 2.64 -20.90
N LYS A 102 -13.04 3.96 -20.78
CA LYS A 102 -13.16 4.87 -21.93
C LYS A 102 -12.07 4.64 -22.96
N GLU A 103 -10.83 4.44 -22.52
CA GLU A 103 -9.72 4.14 -23.42
C GLU A 103 -9.86 2.77 -24.09
N HIS A 104 -10.27 1.74 -23.35
CA HIS A 104 -10.55 0.42 -23.91
C HIS A 104 -11.64 0.50 -24.97
N GLU A 105 -12.72 1.22 -24.69
CA GLU A 105 -13.85 1.39 -25.60
C GLU A 105 -13.44 2.15 -26.87
N ARG A 106 -12.63 3.22 -26.74
CA ARG A 106 -12.10 3.97 -27.87
C ARG A 106 -11.32 3.07 -28.83
N VAL A 107 -10.39 2.26 -28.29
CA VAL A 107 -9.58 1.33 -29.10
C VAL A 107 -10.45 0.24 -29.72
N ARG A 108 -11.48 -0.24 -29.01
CA ARG A 108 -12.45 -1.22 -29.52
C ARG A 108 -13.22 -0.70 -30.71
N LEU A 109 -13.66 0.55 -30.66
CA LEU A 109 -14.37 1.19 -31.77
C LEU A 109 -13.47 1.36 -32.99
N GLU A 110 -12.21 1.79 -32.79
CA GLU A 110 -11.22 1.91 -33.86
C GLU A 110 -10.91 0.56 -34.51
N TYR A 111 -10.75 -0.49 -33.69
CA TYR A 111 -10.56 -1.87 -34.19
C TYR A 111 -11.74 -2.31 -35.06
N ASN A 112 -12.97 -2.11 -34.61
CA ASN A 112 -14.18 -2.48 -35.37
C ASN A 112 -14.27 -1.72 -36.70
N ASP A 113 -13.94 -0.43 -36.72
CA ASP A 113 -13.94 0.37 -37.94
C ASP A 113 -12.87 -0.12 -38.93
N LEU A 114 -11.66 -0.44 -38.47
CA LEU A 114 -10.62 -1.03 -39.31
C LEU A 114 -11.00 -2.38 -39.88
N VAL A 115 -11.66 -3.25 -39.10
CA VAL A 115 -12.19 -4.53 -39.59
C VAL A 115 -13.24 -4.30 -40.69
N ALA A 116 -14.12 -3.31 -40.50
CA ALA A 116 -15.10 -2.95 -41.53
C ALA A 116 -14.43 -2.43 -42.82
N GLN A 117 -13.35 -1.61 -42.72
CA GLN A 117 -12.56 -1.13 -43.85
C GLN A 117 -11.84 -2.26 -44.53
N TYR A 118 -11.24 -3.19 -43.80
CA TYR A 118 -10.59 -4.39 -44.34
C TYR A 118 -11.55 -5.22 -45.18
N ASN A 119 -12.77 -5.41 -44.71
CA ASN A 119 -13.80 -6.17 -45.40
C ASN A 119 -14.27 -5.50 -46.70
N LYS A 120 -14.26 -4.16 -46.76
CA LYS A 120 -14.59 -3.38 -47.97
C LYS A 120 -13.44 -3.27 -48.95
N ALA A 121 -12.19 -3.52 -48.54
CA ALA A 121 -11.01 -3.35 -49.37
C ALA A 121 -10.98 -4.35 -50.52
N ARG A 122 -10.73 -3.83 -51.72
CA ARG A 122 -10.68 -4.63 -52.96
C ARG A 122 -9.27 -5.04 -53.36
N SER A 123 -8.25 -4.27 -52.99
CA SER A 123 -6.89 -4.58 -53.35
C SER A 123 -6.14 -5.37 -52.27
N ARG A 124 -5.24 -6.26 -52.69
CA ARG A 124 -4.39 -7.02 -51.77
C ARG A 124 -3.47 -6.12 -50.95
N ALA A 125 -3.00 -5.01 -51.54
CA ALA A 125 -2.13 -4.06 -50.83
C ALA A 125 -2.87 -3.37 -49.69
N GLN A 126 -4.09 -2.87 -49.94
CA GLN A 126 -4.94 -2.27 -48.91
C GLN A 126 -5.29 -3.29 -47.78
N LYS A 127 -5.63 -4.53 -48.17
CA LYS A 127 -5.91 -5.57 -47.15
C LYS A 127 -4.71 -5.83 -46.25
N ARG A 128 -3.50 -5.91 -46.78
CA ARG A 128 -2.28 -6.06 -45.96
C ARG A 128 -2.06 -4.87 -45.02
N GLN A 129 -2.27 -3.66 -45.51
CA GLN A 129 -2.13 -2.46 -44.68
C GLN A 129 -3.11 -2.44 -43.52
N TYR A 130 -4.39 -2.75 -43.79
CA TYR A 130 -5.38 -2.84 -42.72
C TYR A 130 -5.09 -4.00 -41.75
N GLN A 131 -4.64 -5.16 -42.27
CA GLN A 131 -4.30 -6.30 -41.42
C GLN A 131 -3.23 -5.93 -40.38
N ASN A 132 -2.13 -5.30 -40.84
CA ASN A 132 -1.05 -4.89 -39.92
C ASN A 132 -1.55 -3.92 -38.82
N ARG A 133 -2.48 -3.02 -39.16
CA ARG A 133 -3.08 -2.11 -38.19
C ARG A 133 -4.03 -2.84 -37.25
N ILE A 134 -4.82 -3.77 -37.74
CA ILE A 134 -5.71 -4.62 -36.94
C ILE A 134 -4.92 -5.42 -35.91
N ASP A 135 -3.79 -6.03 -36.34
CA ASP A 135 -2.93 -6.80 -35.45
C ASP A 135 -2.35 -5.90 -34.34
N SER A 136 -1.87 -4.69 -34.68
CA SER A 136 -1.39 -3.72 -33.71
C SER A 136 -2.47 -3.26 -32.72
N LEU A 137 -3.70 -3.02 -33.20
CA LEU A 137 -4.82 -2.66 -32.32
C LEU A 137 -5.30 -3.81 -31.45
N GLN A 138 -5.17 -5.04 -31.92
CA GLN A 138 -5.47 -6.22 -31.10
C GLN A 138 -4.54 -6.29 -29.87
N ASP A 139 -3.25 -6.03 -30.06
CA ASP A 139 -2.29 -5.95 -28.96
C ASP A 139 -2.59 -4.80 -28.02
N GLU A 140 -3.03 -3.65 -28.56
CA GLU A 140 -3.44 -2.51 -27.75
C GLU A 140 -4.71 -2.84 -26.95
N LEU A 141 -5.71 -3.46 -27.55
CA LEU A 141 -6.92 -3.92 -26.84
C LEU A 141 -6.59 -4.82 -25.65
N ASN A 142 -5.67 -5.76 -25.84
CA ASN A 142 -5.24 -6.66 -24.75
C ASN A 142 -4.59 -5.86 -23.60
N ARG A 143 -3.77 -4.86 -23.92
CA ARG A 143 -3.15 -3.98 -22.90
C ARG A 143 -4.21 -3.15 -22.17
N ARG A 144 -5.14 -2.52 -22.91
CA ARG A 144 -6.22 -1.71 -22.31
C ARG A 144 -7.14 -2.55 -21.44
N ARG A 145 -7.43 -3.78 -21.84
CA ARG A 145 -8.19 -4.73 -21.02
C ARG A 145 -7.48 -5.02 -19.70
N ALA A 146 -6.17 -5.27 -19.74
CA ALA A 146 -5.39 -5.49 -18.52
C ALA A 146 -5.37 -4.25 -17.59
N GLU A 147 -5.42 -3.03 -18.16
CA GLU A 147 -5.55 -1.79 -17.37
C GLU A 147 -6.91 -1.70 -16.68
N VAL A 148 -8.00 -2.06 -17.38
CA VAL A 148 -9.35 -2.14 -16.79
C VAL A 148 -9.37 -3.17 -15.65
N ASP A 149 -8.81 -4.36 -15.86
CA ASP A 149 -8.79 -5.41 -14.85
C ASP A 149 -8.00 -4.98 -13.60
N LYS A 150 -6.85 -4.32 -13.75
CA LYS A 150 -6.08 -3.75 -12.65
C LYS A 150 -6.84 -2.66 -11.88
N ALA A 151 -7.48 -1.74 -12.61
CA ALA A 151 -8.25 -0.66 -11.97
C ALA A 151 -9.47 -1.21 -11.21
N ARG A 152 -10.12 -2.23 -11.76
CA ARG A 152 -11.19 -2.94 -11.08
C ARG A 152 -10.69 -3.66 -9.83
N GLU A 153 -9.59 -4.36 -9.92
CA GLU A 153 -8.98 -5.07 -8.77
C GLU A 153 -8.61 -4.09 -7.65
N LEU A 154 -8.06 -2.91 -8.01
CA LEU A 154 -7.77 -1.86 -7.04
C LEU A 154 -9.03 -1.43 -6.28
N LEU A 155 -10.12 -1.17 -6.99
CA LEU A 155 -11.37 -0.67 -6.42
C LEU A 155 -12.12 -1.75 -5.62
N GLU A 156 -12.22 -2.97 -6.16
CA GLU A 156 -13.11 -4.02 -5.62
C GLU A 156 -12.43 -4.90 -4.58
N LYS A 157 -11.09 -5.03 -4.61
CA LYS A 157 -10.36 -5.92 -3.71
C LYS A 157 -9.33 -5.19 -2.87
N ILE A 158 -8.37 -4.49 -3.52
CA ILE A 158 -7.20 -3.94 -2.81
C ILE A 158 -7.63 -2.86 -1.83
N LEU A 159 -8.41 -1.88 -2.28
CA LEU A 159 -8.81 -0.74 -1.46
C LEU A 159 -9.68 -1.13 -0.25
N PRO A 160 -10.71 -2.02 -0.38
CA PRO A 160 -11.45 -2.51 0.78
C PRO A 160 -10.59 -3.31 1.77
N GLU A 161 -9.64 -4.11 1.27
CA GLU A 161 -8.73 -4.84 2.15
C GLU A 161 -7.73 -3.93 2.88
N GLU A 162 -7.19 -2.91 2.21
CA GLU A 162 -6.36 -1.90 2.86
C GLU A 162 -7.13 -1.15 3.96
N ALA A 163 -8.37 -0.74 3.68
CA ALA A 163 -9.22 -0.08 4.67
C ALA A 163 -9.48 -0.98 5.88
N LYS A 164 -9.82 -2.25 5.64
CA LYS A 164 -10.00 -3.25 6.69
C LYS A 164 -8.75 -3.44 7.55
N ARG A 165 -7.57 -3.56 6.94
CA ARG A 165 -6.28 -3.68 7.66
C ARG A 165 -5.96 -2.45 8.48
N ALA A 166 -6.35 -1.28 7.98
CA ALA A 166 -6.20 -0.01 8.69
C ALA A 166 -7.23 0.20 9.79
N GLY A 167 -8.26 -0.64 9.89
CA GLY A 167 -9.34 -0.48 10.85
C GLY A 167 -10.33 0.63 10.48
N ALA A 168 -10.35 1.04 9.21
CA ALA A 168 -11.34 1.98 8.69
C ALA A 168 -12.71 1.29 8.53
N PRO A 169 -13.82 1.98 8.83
CA PRO A 169 -15.16 1.49 8.55
C PRO A 169 -15.38 1.17 7.06
N ALA A 170 -16.04 0.05 6.76
CA ALA A 170 -16.25 -0.38 5.38
C ALA A 170 -17.09 0.59 4.53
N GLU A 171 -17.89 1.43 5.16
CA GLU A 171 -18.68 2.48 4.50
C GLU A 171 -17.83 3.61 3.92
N TRP A 172 -16.59 3.80 4.37
CA TRP A 172 -15.69 4.85 3.86
C TRP A 172 -15.12 4.56 2.48
N VAL A 173 -15.21 3.31 2.03
CA VAL A 173 -14.67 2.82 0.74
C VAL A 173 -15.76 2.29 -0.22
N LYS A 174 -17.00 2.73 -0.04
CA LYS A 174 -18.13 2.38 -0.91
C LYS A 174 -18.36 3.34 -2.07
#